data_da1bc1bf626820cbd09c93b6a6d26124
#
_entry.id   da1bc1bf626820cbd09c93b6a6d26124
#
_cell.length_a   1.000
_cell.length_b   1.000
_cell.length_c   1.000
_cell.angle_alpha   90.00
_cell.angle_beta   90.00
_cell.angle_gamma   90.00
#
_symmetry.space_group_name_H-M   'P 1'
#
loop_
_entity.id
_entity.type
_entity.pdbx_description
1 polymer ?
#
loop_
_entity_poly.entity_id
_entity_poly.type
_entity_poly.pdbx_seq_one_letter_code
_entity_poly.pdbx_strand_id
1 'polypeptide(L)'
;VVTVIEGADAWRADGDDEQGHVGVVVVHGFTGNPVSTRPLGERLHAEGFTVELLRLPGHGTTVNDMATTRYADWLAAVEAAVDDLADRCEHVALVGLSMGGTLCLDVAARREVAAVVTINAQVLDPDGLIVKLSPILQHLIPMVPARLAGLAEDDIKAGGTEKAYPTVPAKAGYSLTRALPRVRAQLQGLTAPVLVCWSTEDHTVPPKNSRALVDLLPGPDVRQLELANSYHVATLDHDQDLLADTISEFLAQVTAG
;
A
#
# COMPACT_ATOMS: atom_id res chain seq x y z
N VAL A 1 -21.89 -12.37 11.52
CA VAL A 1 -20.43 -12.33 11.68
C VAL A 1 -19.85 -12.51 10.28
N VAL A 2 -19.07 -11.54 9.81
CA VAL A 2 -18.40 -11.64 8.51
C VAL A 2 -17.19 -12.57 8.69
N THR A 3 -17.09 -13.59 7.83
CA THR A 3 -15.96 -14.52 7.87
C THR A 3 -14.73 -13.87 7.22
N VAL A 4 -13.63 -13.83 7.94
CA VAL A 4 -12.35 -13.35 7.42
C VAL A 4 -11.69 -14.46 6.60
N ILE A 5 -11.09 -14.12 5.47
CA ILE A 5 -10.28 -15.02 4.66
C ILE A 5 -9.09 -15.49 5.52
N GLU A 6 -8.76 -16.76 5.49
CA GLU A 6 -7.64 -17.33 6.24
C GLU A 6 -6.32 -16.59 5.97
N GLY A 7 -5.68 -16.09 7.03
CA GLY A 7 -4.46 -15.30 6.99
C GLY A 7 -4.67 -13.81 6.70
N ALA A 8 -5.91 -13.38 6.45
CA ALA A 8 -6.23 -11.98 6.15
C ALA A 8 -6.62 -11.16 7.39
N ASP A 9 -6.40 -11.66 8.58
CA ASP A 9 -6.62 -10.89 9.81
C ASP A 9 -5.62 -9.74 9.92
N ALA A 10 -6.08 -8.61 10.46
CA ALA A 10 -5.16 -7.57 10.93
C ALA A 10 -4.24 -8.15 12.01
N TRP A 11 -3.03 -7.63 12.11
CA TRP A 11 -2.06 -8.12 13.08
C TRP A 11 -1.24 -6.96 13.63
N ARG A 12 -0.89 -7.05 14.91
CA ARG A 12 -0.01 -6.09 15.57
C ARG A 12 0.97 -6.82 16.48
N ALA A 13 2.16 -6.24 16.63
CA ALA A 13 3.17 -6.71 17.57
C ALA A 13 3.99 -5.51 18.04
N ASP A 14 4.26 -5.45 19.33
CA ASP A 14 5.16 -4.45 19.92
C ASP A 14 6.60 -4.86 19.65
N GLY A 15 7.44 -3.90 19.30
CA GLY A 15 8.85 -4.12 19.02
C GLY A 15 9.71 -4.30 20.28
N ASP A 16 11.02 -4.36 20.08
CA ASP A 16 12.01 -4.53 21.15
C ASP A 16 12.53 -3.19 21.70
N ASP A 17 13.50 -3.27 22.64
CA ASP A 17 14.07 -2.08 23.28
C ASP A 17 14.93 -1.22 22.33
N GLU A 18 15.38 -1.76 21.17
CA GLU A 18 16.22 -1.01 20.23
C GLU A 18 15.38 -0.28 19.19
N GLN A 19 14.44 -0.96 18.53
CA GLN A 19 13.65 -0.41 17.42
C GLN A 19 12.16 -0.25 17.76
N GLY A 20 11.69 -0.71 18.89
CA GLY A 20 10.27 -0.64 19.27
C GLY A 20 9.71 0.78 19.45
N HIS A 21 10.60 1.78 19.56
CA HIS A 21 10.23 3.20 19.52
C HIS A 21 9.76 3.68 18.14
N VAL A 22 9.97 2.87 17.10
CA VAL A 22 9.50 3.13 15.74
C VAL A 22 8.28 2.25 15.43
N GLY A 23 7.11 2.87 15.27
CA GLY A 23 5.88 2.23 14.85
C GLY A 23 5.77 2.21 13.33
N VAL A 24 5.46 1.06 12.74
CA VAL A 24 5.34 0.88 11.29
C VAL A 24 3.93 0.42 10.94
N VAL A 25 3.17 1.27 10.25
CA VAL A 25 1.87 0.91 9.66
C VAL A 25 2.12 0.24 8.31
N VAL A 26 1.69 -1.02 8.16
CA VAL A 26 1.83 -1.78 6.91
C VAL A 26 0.48 -1.92 6.23
N VAL A 27 0.37 -1.47 4.96
CA VAL A 27 -0.88 -1.29 4.22
C VAL A 27 -0.87 -2.07 2.91
N HIS A 28 -1.83 -2.98 2.74
CA HIS A 28 -1.98 -3.80 1.52
C HIS A 28 -2.65 -3.05 0.35
N GLY A 29 -2.66 -3.69 -0.83
CA GLY A 29 -3.23 -3.16 -2.07
C GLY A 29 -4.76 -3.28 -2.19
N PHE A 30 -5.30 -2.68 -3.26
CA PHE A 30 -6.71 -2.74 -3.65
C PHE A 30 -7.11 -4.17 -4.02
N THR A 31 -8.28 -4.63 -3.59
CA THR A 31 -8.77 -6.00 -3.69
C THR A 31 -7.96 -7.05 -2.93
N GLY A 32 -6.71 -6.74 -2.57
CA GLY A 32 -5.85 -7.58 -1.74
C GLY A 32 -6.27 -7.58 -0.26
N ASN A 33 -5.40 -8.06 0.59
CA ASN A 33 -5.63 -8.17 2.03
C ASN A 33 -4.28 -8.38 2.75
N PRO A 34 -4.24 -8.49 4.09
CA PRO A 34 -3.00 -8.72 4.84
C PRO A 34 -2.11 -9.88 4.37
N VAL A 35 -2.65 -10.90 3.69
CA VAL A 35 -1.83 -12.01 3.16
C VAL A 35 -0.68 -11.49 2.30
N SER A 36 -0.93 -10.45 1.49
CA SER A 36 0.10 -9.90 0.59
C SER A 36 1.23 -9.16 1.31
N THR A 37 1.01 -8.66 2.51
CA THR A 37 2.00 -7.82 3.23
C THR A 37 2.42 -8.38 4.59
N ARG A 38 1.82 -9.49 5.02
CA ARG A 38 2.14 -10.14 6.29
C ARG A 38 3.61 -10.57 6.41
N PRO A 39 4.23 -11.25 5.41
CA PRO A 39 5.63 -11.62 5.52
C PRO A 39 6.56 -10.42 5.73
N LEU A 40 6.28 -9.31 5.06
CA LEU A 40 7.01 -8.06 5.27
C LEU A 40 6.81 -7.52 6.70
N GLY A 41 5.55 -7.49 7.18
CA GLY A 41 5.26 -7.04 8.54
C GLY A 41 5.94 -7.90 9.61
N GLU A 42 5.91 -9.22 9.45
CA GLU A 42 6.59 -10.16 10.35
C GLU A 42 8.12 -10.01 10.30
N ARG A 43 8.69 -9.74 9.13
CA ARG A 43 10.13 -9.48 8.99
C ARG A 43 10.52 -8.17 9.68
N LEU A 44 9.78 -7.08 9.50
CA LEU A 44 10.05 -5.80 10.19
C LEU A 44 9.94 -5.96 11.71
N HIS A 45 8.96 -6.72 12.19
CA HIS A 45 8.88 -7.04 13.62
C HIS A 45 10.07 -7.86 14.11
N ALA A 46 10.55 -8.82 13.33
CA ALA A 46 11.75 -9.60 13.67
C ALA A 46 13.03 -8.73 13.73
N GLU A 47 13.06 -7.59 13.05
CA GLU A 47 14.11 -6.56 13.15
C GLU A 47 13.87 -5.56 14.31
N GLY A 48 12.86 -5.81 15.16
CA GLY A 48 12.61 -5.06 16.38
C GLY A 48 11.56 -3.95 16.28
N PHE A 49 11.01 -3.63 15.11
CA PHE A 49 10.01 -2.57 14.95
C PHE A 49 8.66 -2.93 15.59
N THR A 50 7.97 -1.93 16.15
CA THR A 50 6.55 -2.06 16.48
C THR A 50 5.74 -2.02 15.18
N VAL A 51 4.92 -3.04 14.92
CA VAL A 51 4.22 -3.18 13.63
C VAL A 51 2.70 -3.21 13.82
N GLU A 52 2.00 -2.46 12.98
CA GLU A 52 0.56 -2.55 12.78
C GLU A 52 0.23 -2.89 11.32
N LEU A 53 -0.11 -4.16 11.07
CA LEU A 53 -0.53 -4.67 9.77
C LEU A 53 -2.03 -4.51 9.64
N LEU A 54 -2.46 -3.60 8.77
CA LEU A 54 -3.88 -3.27 8.61
C LEU A 54 -4.60 -4.28 7.72
N ARG A 55 -5.84 -4.58 8.10
CA ARG A 55 -6.86 -5.07 7.18
C ARG A 55 -7.83 -3.92 6.90
N LEU A 56 -7.72 -3.33 5.73
CA LEU A 56 -8.55 -2.19 5.33
C LEU A 56 -10.05 -2.55 5.33
N PRO A 57 -10.95 -1.61 5.65
CA PRO A 57 -12.40 -1.84 5.60
C PRO A 57 -12.85 -2.48 4.29
N GLY A 58 -13.66 -3.54 4.40
CA GLY A 58 -14.19 -4.28 3.26
C GLY A 58 -13.22 -5.27 2.58
N HIS A 59 -11.94 -5.32 2.99
CA HIS A 59 -10.95 -6.24 2.45
C HIS A 59 -10.77 -7.49 3.32
N GLY A 60 -10.28 -8.58 2.72
CA GLY A 60 -10.02 -9.83 3.43
C GLY A 60 -11.27 -10.52 3.96
N THR A 61 -12.45 -10.23 3.43
CA THR A 61 -13.74 -10.81 3.81
C THR A 61 -14.55 -11.23 2.57
N THR A 62 -15.44 -10.38 2.10
CA THR A 62 -16.20 -10.60 0.86
C THR A 62 -16.15 -9.38 -0.04
N VAL A 63 -16.25 -9.59 -1.35
CA VAL A 63 -16.34 -8.48 -2.32
C VAL A 63 -17.57 -7.59 -2.08
N ASN A 64 -18.64 -8.14 -1.49
CA ASN A 64 -19.83 -7.37 -1.13
C ASN A 64 -19.55 -6.41 0.03
N ASP A 65 -18.72 -6.79 0.99
CA ASP A 65 -18.27 -5.87 2.06
C ASP A 65 -17.45 -4.74 1.46
N MET A 66 -16.51 -5.05 0.54
CA MET A 66 -15.74 -4.04 -0.19
C MET A 66 -16.63 -3.10 -1.00
N ALA A 67 -17.75 -3.58 -1.55
CA ALA A 67 -18.70 -2.76 -2.31
C ALA A 67 -19.32 -1.63 -1.45
N THR A 68 -19.33 -1.78 -0.14
CA THR A 68 -19.84 -0.76 0.81
C THR A 68 -18.80 0.31 1.15
N THR A 69 -17.52 0.09 0.88
CA THR A 69 -16.41 0.97 1.24
C THR A 69 -15.88 1.79 0.08
N ARG A 70 -15.18 2.87 0.38
CA ARG A 70 -14.61 3.84 -0.56
C ARG A 70 -13.20 4.23 -0.10
N TYR A 71 -12.49 4.94 -0.94
CA TYR A 71 -11.16 5.47 -0.66
C TYR A 71 -11.09 6.22 0.68
N ALA A 72 -12.11 6.99 1.02
CA ALA A 72 -12.16 7.75 2.28
C ALA A 72 -12.20 6.85 3.52
N ASP A 73 -12.87 5.70 3.44
CA ASP A 73 -12.93 4.75 4.55
C ASP A 73 -11.57 4.08 4.77
N TRP A 74 -10.86 3.74 3.69
CA TRP A 74 -9.52 3.16 3.75
C TRP A 74 -8.50 4.16 4.27
N LEU A 75 -8.58 5.41 3.79
CA LEU A 75 -7.74 6.50 4.23
C LEU A 75 -7.91 6.76 5.74
N ALA A 76 -9.15 6.82 6.22
CA ALA A 76 -9.45 6.99 7.65
C ALA A 76 -8.90 5.84 8.51
N ALA A 77 -8.88 4.60 7.97
CA ALA A 77 -8.29 3.47 8.69
C ALA A 77 -6.76 3.60 8.82
N VAL A 78 -6.07 4.11 7.80
CA VAL A 78 -4.61 4.37 7.88
C VAL A 78 -4.34 5.52 8.84
N GLU A 79 -5.12 6.61 8.78
CA GLU A 79 -5.00 7.75 9.71
C GLU A 79 -5.19 7.31 11.17
N ALA A 80 -6.18 6.46 11.44
CA ALA A 80 -6.43 5.95 12.79
C ALA A 80 -5.27 5.08 13.31
N ALA A 81 -4.64 4.29 12.45
CA ALA A 81 -3.47 3.50 12.81
C ALA A 81 -2.24 4.39 13.10
N VAL A 82 -2.06 5.47 12.34
CA VAL A 82 -1.01 6.46 12.64
C VAL A 82 -1.25 7.09 14.00
N ASP A 83 -2.49 7.50 14.31
CA ASP A 83 -2.83 8.10 15.61
C ASP A 83 -2.58 7.09 16.77
N ASP A 84 -2.97 5.81 16.61
CA ASP A 84 -2.74 4.75 17.62
C ASP A 84 -1.23 4.49 17.85
N LEU A 85 -0.42 4.46 16.80
CA LEU A 85 1.02 4.29 16.93
C LEU A 85 1.71 5.53 17.51
N ALA A 86 1.26 6.73 17.16
CA ALA A 86 1.83 7.99 17.69
C ALA A 86 1.62 8.14 19.22
N ASP A 87 0.58 7.51 19.77
CA ASP A 87 0.37 7.45 21.22
C ASP A 87 1.34 6.48 21.95
N ARG A 88 2.03 5.59 21.22
CA ARG A 88 2.86 4.50 21.77
C ARG A 88 4.32 4.51 21.31
N CYS A 89 4.59 5.12 20.17
CA CYS A 89 5.91 5.14 19.54
C CYS A 89 6.38 6.58 19.36
N GLU A 90 7.68 6.79 19.42
CA GLU A 90 8.31 8.09 19.20
C GLU A 90 8.27 8.50 17.73
N HIS A 91 8.40 7.52 16.84
CA HIS A 91 8.37 7.71 15.39
C HIS A 91 7.31 6.82 14.76
N VAL A 92 6.59 7.33 13.76
CA VAL A 92 5.64 6.55 12.97
C VAL A 92 6.04 6.57 11.50
N ALA A 93 6.23 5.39 10.92
CA ALA A 93 6.52 5.20 9.50
C ALA A 93 5.37 4.48 8.79
N LEU A 94 5.24 4.72 7.50
CA LEU A 94 4.20 4.14 6.65
C LEU A 94 4.83 3.27 5.56
N VAL A 95 4.37 2.05 5.40
CA VAL A 95 4.80 1.12 4.36
C VAL A 95 3.58 0.61 3.61
N GLY A 96 3.52 0.83 2.29
CA GLY A 96 2.32 0.48 1.53
C GLY A 96 2.59 -0.14 0.16
N LEU A 97 1.85 -1.23 -0.12
CA LEU A 97 1.84 -1.90 -1.42
C LEU A 97 0.71 -1.33 -2.29
N SER A 98 1.02 -0.96 -3.55
CA SER A 98 0.03 -0.56 -4.56
C SER A 98 -0.87 0.61 -4.07
N MET A 99 -2.18 0.43 -3.97
CA MET A 99 -3.09 1.38 -3.33
C MET A 99 -2.66 1.72 -1.90
N GLY A 100 -2.11 0.76 -1.15
CA GLY A 100 -1.56 1.01 0.19
C GLY A 100 -0.50 2.11 0.17
N GLY A 101 0.41 2.08 -0.80
CA GLY A 101 1.40 3.14 -1.01
C GLY A 101 0.76 4.49 -1.34
N THR A 102 -0.31 4.50 -2.16
CA THR A 102 -1.09 5.72 -2.44
C THR A 102 -1.72 6.30 -1.17
N LEU A 103 -2.29 5.44 -0.32
CA LEU A 103 -2.87 5.85 0.97
C LEU A 103 -1.79 6.40 1.91
N CYS A 104 -0.63 5.74 2.00
CA CYS A 104 0.51 6.20 2.81
C CYS A 104 0.97 7.60 2.38
N LEU A 105 1.10 7.85 1.08
CA LEU A 105 1.44 9.18 0.54
C LEU A 105 0.38 10.24 0.85
N ASP A 106 -0.92 9.89 0.75
CA ASP A 106 -2.02 10.81 1.06
C ASP A 106 -2.05 11.18 2.56
N VAL A 107 -1.77 10.24 3.44
CA VAL A 107 -1.66 10.49 4.89
C VAL A 107 -0.44 11.35 5.20
N ALA A 108 0.76 10.98 4.68
CA ALA A 108 2.01 11.70 4.95
C ALA A 108 2.02 13.14 4.41
N ALA A 109 1.23 13.43 3.37
CA ALA A 109 1.06 14.82 2.88
C ALA A 109 0.23 15.71 3.84
N ARG A 110 -0.39 15.12 4.88
CA ARG A 110 -1.31 15.81 5.82
C ARG A 110 -1.00 15.57 7.29
N ARG A 111 -0.15 14.61 7.58
CA ARG A 111 0.27 14.19 8.92
C ARG A 111 1.78 14.15 8.99
N GLU A 112 2.34 14.51 10.10
CA GLU A 112 3.75 14.29 10.37
C GLU A 112 4.01 12.80 10.57
N VAL A 113 4.93 12.25 9.78
CA VAL A 113 5.42 10.88 9.86
C VAL A 113 6.93 10.86 9.67
N ALA A 114 7.61 9.89 10.28
CA ALA A 114 9.06 9.78 10.22
C ALA A 114 9.56 9.33 8.84
N ALA A 115 8.79 8.49 8.14
CA ALA A 115 9.16 7.97 6.82
C ALA A 115 7.96 7.43 6.05
N VAL A 116 8.09 7.35 4.72
CA VAL A 116 7.13 6.66 3.83
C VAL A 116 7.88 5.69 2.92
N VAL A 117 7.39 4.47 2.85
CA VAL A 117 7.83 3.48 1.87
C VAL A 117 6.68 3.12 0.95
N THR A 118 6.92 3.22 -0.34
CA THR A 118 5.93 2.81 -1.35
C THR A 118 6.47 1.64 -2.16
N ILE A 119 5.65 0.62 -2.34
CA ILE A 119 5.97 -0.58 -3.13
C ILE A 119 4.96 -0.65 -4.27
N ASN A 120 5.41 -0.50 -5.51
CA ASN A 120 4.57 -0.53 -6.71
C ASN A 120 3.32 0.39 -6.61
N ALA A 121 3.47 1.59 -6.03
CA ALA A 121 2.35 2.47 -5.74
C ALA A 121 1.75 3.08 -7.01
N GLN A 122 0.42 3.19 -7.04
CA GLN A 122 -0.30 3.85 -8.10
C GLN A 122 -0.46 5.34 -7.81
N VAL A 123 0.09 6.20 -8.65
CA VAL A 123 -0.04 7.66 -8.54
C VAL A 123 -0.59 8.30 -9.81
N LEU A 124 -0.39 7.68 -10.97
CA LEU A 124 -0.95 8.14 -12.24
C LEU A 124 -2.36 7.58 -12.45
N ASP A 125 -3.16 8.31 -13.22
CA ASP A 125 -4.47 7.81 -13.61
C ASP A 125 -4.30 6.54 -14.46
N PRO A 126 -5.05 5.45 -14.15
CA PRO A 126 -4.92 4.23 -14.92
C PRO A 126 -5.40 4.44 -16.36
N ASP A 127 -4.73 3.76 -17.28
CA ASP A 127 -5.10 3.76 -18.70
C ASP A 127 -6.32 2.87 -18.96
N GLY A 128 -7.02 3.11 -20.05
CA GLY A 128 -8.08 2.25 -20.55
C GLY A 128 -9.47 2.89 -20.65
N LEU A 129 -10.29 2.30 -21.52
CA LEU A 129 -11.63 2.82 -21.82
C LEU A 129 -12.58 2.63 -20.62
N ILE A 130 -12.48 1.50 -19.90
CA ILE A 130 -13.32 1.20 -18.72
C ILE A 130 -13.07 2.23 -17.63
N VAL A 131 -11.83 2.62 -17.40
CA VAL A 131 -11.47 3.65 -16.42
C VAL A 131 -12.04 5.00 -16.83
N LYS A 132 -11.88 5.39 -18.09
CA LYS A 132 -12.44 6.65 -18.63
C LYS A 132 -13.97 6.71 -18.54
N LEU A 133 -14.65 5.58 -18.68
CA LEU A 133 -16.10 5.48 -18.58
C LEU A 133 -16.58 5.20 -17.15
N SER A 134 -15.68 4.98 -16.19
CA SER A 134 -16.03 4.64 -14.80
C SER A 134 -16.98 5.64 -14.13
N PRO A 135 -16.96 6.97 -14.42
CA PRO A 135 -17.96 7.90 -13.86
C PRO A 135 -19.41 7.52 -14.19
N ILE A 136 -19.63 6.88 -15.34
CA ILE A 136 -20.96 6.43 -15.79
C ILE A 136 -21.17 4.96 -15.39
N LEU A 137 -20.20 4.11 -15.69
CA LEU A 137 -20.28 2.65 -15.48
C LEU A 137 -20.53 2.27 -14.02
N GLN A 138 -20.00 3.02 -13.06
CA GLN A 138 -20.23 2.77 -11.64
C GLN A 138 -21.69 2.79 -11.19
N HIS A 139 -22.56 3.43 -11.99
CA HIS A 139 -24.00 3.50 -11.72
C HIS A 139 -24.80 2.37 -12.43
N LEU A 140 -24.23 1.78 -13.47
CA LEU A 140 -24.86 0.79 -14.32
C LEU A 140 -24.35 -0.64 -14.04
N ILE A 141 -23.06 -0.77 -13.70
CA ILE A 141 -22.39 -2.05 -13.52
C ILE A 141 -21.83 -2.08 -12.09
N PRO A 142 -22.42 -2.86 -11.17
CA PRO A 142 -21.97 -2.88 -9.77
C PRO A 142 -20.60 -3.53 -9.57
N MET A 143 -20.28 -4.56 -10.38
CA MET A 143 -19.05 -5.35 -10.28
C MET A 143 -18.39 -5.50 -11.65
N VAL A 144 -17.07 -5.35 -11.70
CA VAL A 144 -16.25 -5.52 -12.91
C VAL A 144 -15.25 -6.64 -12.64
N PRO A 145 -15.08 -7.63 -13.54
CA PRO A 145 -14.00 -8.60 -13.41
C PRO A 145 -12.64 -7.90 -13.25
N ALA A 146 -11.79 -8.35 -12.33
CA ALA A 146 -10.52 -7.70 -12.00
C ALA A 146 -9.64 -7.49 -13.24
N ARG A 147 -9.56 -8.49 -14.12
CA ARG A 147 -8.82 -8.39 -15.41
C ARG A 147 -9.30 -7.27 -16.30
N LEU A 148 -10.61 -7.02 -16.35
CA LEU A 148 -11.17 -5.93 -17.16
C LEU A 148 -10.96 -4.56 -16.51
N ALA A 149 -10.73 -4.55 -15.19
CA ALA A 149 -10.35 -3.35 -14.44
C ALA A 149 -8.83 -3.07 -14.53
N GLY A 150 -8.05 -3.92 -15.24
CA GLY A 150 -6.61 -3.78 -15.38
C GLY A 150 -5.80 -4.35 -14.21
N LEU A 151 -6.41 -5.20 -13.39
CA LEU A 151 -5.72 -5.91 -12.30
C LEU A 151 -5.37 -7.32 -12.76
N ALA A 152 -4.09 -7.69 -12.66
CA ALA A 152 -3.67 -9.07 -12.84
C ALA A 152 -4.07 -9.89 -11.60
N GLU A 153 -4.46 -11.15 -11.82
CA GLU A 153 -4.69 -12.09 -10.72
C GLU A 153 -3.32 -12.62 -10.25
N ASP A 154 -3.07 -12.52 -8.94
CA ASP A 154 -1.85 -13.06 -8.32
C ASP A 154 -0.58 -12.74 -9.13
N ASP A 155 -0.31 -11.43 -9.36
CA ASP A 155 0.86 -10.97 -10.12
C ASP A 155 2.16 -11.16 -9.32
N ILE A 156 2.56 -12.44 -9.18
CA ILE A 156 3.69 -12.94 -8.38
C ILE A 156 4.53 -13.86 -9.27
N LYS A 157 5.77 -13.48 -9.55
CA LYS A 157 6.69 -14.23 -10.42
C LYS A 157 7.08 -15.58 -9.82
N ALA A 158 7.25 -15.63 -8.50
CA ALA A 158 7.52 -16.86 -7.77
C ALA A 158 6.32 -17.82 -7.72
N GLY A 159 5.14 -17.35 -8.14
CA GLY A 159 3.88 -18.08 -8.00
C GLY A 159 3.27 -17.95 -6.62
N GLY A 160 2.10 -18.55 -6.42
CA GLY A 160 1.34 -18.42 -5.17
C GLY A 160 0.11 -17.54 -5.34
N THR A 161 -0.46 -17.08 -4.23
CA THR A 161 -1.66 -16.25 -4.26
C THR A 161 -1.68 -15.26 -3.10
N GLU A 162 -2.10 -14.03 -3.36
CA GLU A 162 -2.43 -13.03 -2.32
C GLU A 162 -3.89 -13.13 -1.85
N LYS A 163 -4.66 -14.05 -2.40
CA LYS A 163 -6.10 -14.23 -2.11
C LYS A 163 -6.92 -12.95 -2.38
N ALA A 164 -6.58 -12.20 -3.43
CA ALA A 164 -7.32 -11.01 -3.84
C ALA A 164 -8.72 -11.35 -4.37
N TYR A 165 -9.61 -10.36 -4.36
CA TYR A 165 -10.94 -10.53 -4.94
C TYR A 165 -10.87 -10.58 -6.48
N PRO A 166 -11.53 -11.56 -7.12
CA PRO A 166 -11.54 -11.72 -8.58
C PRO A 166 -12.39 -10.66 -9.30
N THR A 167 -13.11 -9.84 -8.54
CA THR A 167 -13.98 -8.78 -9.06
C THR A 167 -13.79 -7.48 -8.28
N VAL A 168 -13.98 -6.36 -8.98
CA VAL A 168 -13.86 -5.00 -8.44
C VAL A 168 -15.25 -4.38 -8.32
N PRO A 169 -15.68 -3.95 -7.13
CA PRO A 169 -16.86 -3.10 -7.02
C PRO A 169 -16.61 -1.76 -7.74
N ALA A 170 -17.42 -1.45 -8.75
CA ALA A 170 -17.16 -0.31 -9.63
C ALA A 170 -17.09 1.04 -8.89
N LYS A 171 -17.94 1.25 -7.87
CA LYS A 171 -17.91 2.48 -7.05
C LYS A 171 -16.66 2.56 -6.18
N ALA A 172 -16.16 1.44 -5.66
CA ALA A 172 -14.93 1.38 -4.88
C ALA A 172 -13.72 1.72 -5.77
N GLY A 173 -13.58 1.07 -6.93
CA GLY A 173 -12.53 1.37 -7.90
C GLY A 173 -12.58 2.82 -8.40
N TYR A 174 -13.78 3.34 -8.71
CA TYR A 174 -13.94 4.74 -9.10
C TYR A 174 -13.50 5.71 -7.99
N SER A 175 -13.79 5.41 -6.72
CA SER A 175 -13.37 6.27 -5.61
C SER A 175 -11.85 6.35 -5.47
N LEU A 176 -11.12 5.26 -5.73
CA LEU A 176 -9.67 5.23 -5.78
C LEU A 176 -9.15 6.13 -6.92
N THR A 177 -9.61 5.91 -8.15
CA THR A 177 -9.14 6.72 -9.30
C THR A 177 -9.42 8.21 -9.12
N ARG A 178 -10.53 8.57 -8.49
CA ARG A 178 -10.87 9.97 -8.18
C ARG A 178 -9.97 10.62 -7.14
N ALA A 179 -9.32 9.84 -6.31
CA ALA A 179 -8.39 10.35 -5.31
C ALA A 179 -7.01 10.71 -5.91
N LEU A 180 -6.55 10.00 -6.94
CA LEU A 180 -5.20 10.14 -7.50
C LEU A 180 -4.78 11.56 -7.86
N PRO A 181 -5.59 12.39 -8.58
CA PRO A 181 -5.21 13.77 -8.88
C PRO A 181 -4.97 14.62 -7.63
N ARG A 182 -5.78 14.41 -6.58
CA ARG A 182 -5.62 15.12 -5.31
C ARG A 182 -4.35 14.68 -4.60
N VAL A 183 -4.08 13.37 -4.53
CA VAL A 183 -2.86 12.83 -3.93
C VAL A 183 -1.64 13.45 -4.61
N ARG A 184 -1.57 13.40 -5.95
CA ARG A 184 -0.46 14.02 -6.72
C ARG A 184 -0.25 15.50 -6.38
N ALA A 185 -1.35 16.26 -6.30
CA ALA A 185 -1.26 17.69 -5.99
C ALA A 185 -0.70 17.98 -4.59
N GLN A 186 -0.87 17.05 -3.66
CA GLN A 186 -0.40 17.19 -2.27
C GLN A 186 1.07 16.77 -2.08
N LEU A 187 1.65 15.96 -2.99
CA LEU A 187 3.02 15.45 -2.86
C LEU A 187 4.09 16.54 -2.76
N GLN A 188 3.86 17.71 -3.34
CA GLN A 188 4.78 18.85 -3.22
C GLN A 188 4.94 19.38 -1.79
N GLY A 189 4.02 19.07 -0.90
CA GLY A 189 4.09 19.42 0.52
C GLY A 189 4.65 18.33 1.41
N LEU A 190 5.01 17.17 0.86
CA LEU A 190 5.52 16.05 1.62
C LEU A 190 6.97 16.31 2.03
N THR A 191 7.25 16.28 3.33
CA THR A 191 8.58 16.58 3.91
C THR A 191 9.28 15.34 4.46
N ALA A 192 8.55 14.27 4.72
CA ALA A 192 9.13 13.02 5.22
C ALA A 192 10.05 12.37 4.18
N PRO A 193 11.14 11.72 4.59
CA PRO A 193 11.94 10.85 3.73
C PRO A 193 11.07 9.78 3.06
N VAL A 194 11.33 9.51 1.76
CA VAL A 194 10.56 8.53 0.99
C VAL A 194 11.47 7.48 0.35
N LEU A 195 11.16 6.21 0.56
CA LEU A 195 11.72 5.10 -0.20
C LEU A 195 10.70 4.64 -1.25
N VAL A 196 11.03 4.77 -2.52
CA VAL A 196 10.19 4.33 -3.63
C VAL A 196 10.74 3.01 -4.17
N CYS A 197 10.01 1.91 -3.95
CA CYS A 197 10.35 0.58 -4.44
C CYS A 197 9.43 0.22 -5.61
N TRP A 198 9.99 -0.37 -6.67
CA TRP A 198 9.15 -0.85 -7.78
C TRP A 198 9.77 -2.02 -8.53
N SER A 199 8.90 -2.91 -8.98
CA SER A 199 9.25 -3.99 -9.88
C SER A 199 9.47 -3.47 -11.29
N THR A 200 10.54 -3.88 -11.94
CA THR A 200 10.82 -3.49 -13.33
C THR A 200 9.84 -4.10 -14.33
N GLU A 201 9.18 -5.21 -13.92
CA GLU A 201 8.18 -5.95 -14.69
C GLU A 201 6.90 -6.10 -13.84
N ASP A 202 6.05 -5.05 -13.84
CA ASP A 202 4.78 -4.98 -13.11
C ASP A 202 3.63 -4.92 -14.12
N HIS A 203 2.72 -5.91 -14.08
CA HIS A 203 1.61 -6.05 -15.02
C HIS A 203 0.32 -5.38 -14.53
N THR A 204 0.30 -4.90 -13.29
CA THR A 204 -0.85 -4.23 -12.65
C THR A 204 -0.65 -2.71 -12.58
N VAL A 205 0.46 -2.26 -11.99
CA VAL A 205 0.84 -0.85 -11.92
C VAL A 205 2.14 -0.62 -12.67
N PRO A 206 2.09 -0.16 -13.92
CA PRO A 206 3.30 -0.01 -14.73
C PRO A 206 4.39 0.82 -14.03
N PRO A 207 5.70 0.48 -14.17
CA PRO A 207 6.83 1.15 -13.51
C PRO A 207 6.91 2.67 -13.75
N LYS A 208 6.24 3.17 -14.79
CA LYS A 208 6.08 4.62 -15.03
C LYS A 208 5.43 5.35 -13.84
N ASN A 209 4.63 4.67 -13.00
CA ASN A 209 4.03 5.25 -11.80
C ASN A 209 5.09 5.63 -10.76
N SER A 210 5.99 4.71 -10.46
CA SER A 210 7.06 4.94 -9.48
C SER A 210 8.07 5.97 -9.98
N ARG A 211 8.42 5.96 -11.27
CA ARG A 211 9.26 7.01 -11.86
C ARG A 211 8.61 8.38 -11.78
N ALA A 212 7.32 8.47 -12.13
CA ALA A 212 6.58 9.72 -11.97
C ALA A 212 6.45 10.16 -10.51
N LEU A 213 6.33 9.22 -9.57
CA LEU A 213 6.33 9.53 -8.13
C LEU A 213 7.65 10.17 -7.72
N VAL A 214 8.80 9.62 -8.12
CA VAL A 214 10.12 10.20 -7.86
C VAL A 214 10.21 11.62 -8.39
N ASP A 215 9.73 11.87 -9.61
CA ASP A 215 9.74 13.22 -10.24
C ASP A 215 8.81 14.21 -9.53
N LEU A 216 7.75 13.72 -8.88
CA LEU A 216 6.76 14.54 -8.17
C LEU A 216 7.15 14.89 -6.74
N LEU A 217 8.03 14.09 -6.12
CA LEU A 217 8.43 14.30 -4.72
C LEU A 217 9.43 15.46 -4.61
N PRO A 218 9.22 16.40 -3.67
CA PRO A 218 10.12 17.50 -3.46
C PRO A 218 11.29 17.08 -2.55
N GLY A 219 12.50 17.18 -3.02
CA GLY A 219 13.64 17.18 -2.11
C GLY A 219 14.65 16.03 -2.24
N PRO A 220 15.75 16.10 -1.46
CA PRO A 220 16.89 15.22 -1.61
C PRO A 220 16.70 13.84 -0.93
N ASP A 221 15.70 13.68 -0.07
CA ASP A 221 15.51 12.47 0.74
C ASP A 221 14.60 11.41 0.07
N VAL A 222 14.66 11.34 -1.25
CA VAL A 222 13.97 10.32 -2.04
C VAL A 222 14.96 9.24 -2.42
N ARG A 223 14.79 8.05 -1.84
CA ARG A 223 15.58 6.86 -2.18
C ARG A 223 14.77 5.95 -3.11
N GLN A 224 15.48 5.13 -3.88
CA GLN A 224 14.88 4.31 -4.92
C GLN A 224 15.40 2.88 -4.83
N LEU A 225 14.50 1.89 -5.02
CA LEU A 225 14.86 0.49 -5.13
C LEU A 225 14.14 -0.13 -6.33
N GLU A 226 14.91 -0.57 -7.33
CA GLU A 226 14.38 -1.38 -8.43
C GLU A 226 14.45 -2.87 -8.09
N LEU A 227 13.32 -3.56 -8.25
CA LEU A 227 13.16 -5.00 -8.04
C LEU A 227 13.13 -5.70 -9.41
N ALA A 228 14.26 -6.29 -9.79
CA ALA A 228 14.44 -6.83 -11.14
C ALA A 228 13.84 -8.23 -11.32
N ASN A 229 13.50 -8.91 -10.22
CA ASN A 229 13.06 -10.30 -10.26
C ASN A 229 11.68 -10.53 -9.62
N SER A 230 10.88 -9.47 -9.51
CA SER A 230 9.53 -9.53 -8.94
C SER A 230 8.51 -8.87 -9.86
N TYR A 231 7.23 -9.30 -9.74
CA TYR A 231 6.06 -8.68 -10.33
C TYR A 231 5.38 -7.74 -9.34
N HIS A 232 4.07 -7.47 -9.52
CA HIS A 232 3.36 -6.46 -8.73
C HIS A 232 3.37 -6.70 -7.22
N VAL A 233 3.15 -7.94 -6.77
CA VAL A 233 3.10 -8.30 -5.34
C VAL A 233 4.50 -8.67 -4.85
N ALA A 234 5.44 -7.73 -4.94
CA ALA A 234 6.86 -7.94 -4.64
C ALA A 234 7.12 -8.40 -3.19
N THR A 235 6.19 -8.16 -2.29
CA THR A 235 6.22 -8.62 -0.89
C THR A 235 6.05 -10.14 -0.72
N LEU A 236 5.62 -10.85 -1.76
CA LEU A 236 5.50 -12.31 -1.82
C LEU A 236 6.38 -12.92 -2.91
N ASP A 237 7.26 -12.15 -3.52
CA ASP A 237 7.99 -12.54 -4.71
C ASP A 237 9.49 -12.74 -4.45
N HIS A 238 10.27 -13.01 -5.48
CA HIS A 238 11.69 -13.37 -5.37
C HIS A 238 12.56 -12.31 -4.69
N ASP A 239 12.23 -11.01 -4.83
CA ASP A 239 12.99 -9.93 -4.20
C ASP A 239 12.47 -9.57 -2.79
N GLN A 240 11.60 -10.38 -2.16
CA GLN A 240 10.98 -10.07 -0.86
C GLN A 240 12.01 -9.82 0.25
N ASP A 241 13.11 -10.60 0.26
CA ASP A 241 14.15 -10.43 1.29
C ASP A 241 14.94 -9.13 1.06
N LEU A 242 15.37 -8.86 -0.19
CA LEU A 242 16.01 -7.60 -0.57
C LEU A 242 15.13 -6.40 -0.22
N LEU A 243 13.84 -6.50 -0.51
CA LEU A 243 12.86 -5.46 -0.20
C LEU A 243 12.76 -5.21 1.31
N ALA A 244 12.62 -6.28 2.10
CA ALA A 244 12.48 -6.18 3.56
C ALA A 244 13.75 -5.61 4.22
N ASP A 245 14.93 -6.10 3.82
CA ASP A 245 16.22 -5.62 4.33
C ASP A 245 16.42 -4.12 4.01
N THR A 246 16.14 -3.71 2.76
CA THR A 246 16.28 -2.30 2.36
C THR A 246 15.30 -1.39 3.11
N ILE A 247 14.07 -1.86 3.36
CA ILE A 247 13.07 -1.10 4.13
C ILE A 247 13.54 -0.96 5.58
N SER A 248 13.97 -2.05 6.21
CA SER A 248 14.46 -2.05 7.59
C SER A 248 15.65 -1.09 7.77
N GLU A 249 16.66 -1.20 6.90
CA GLU A 249 17.81 -0.30 6.91
C GLU A 249 17.41 1.17 6.69
N PHE A 250 16.49 1.45 5.77
CA PHE A 250 15.99 2.79 5.52
C PHE A 250 15.30 3.38 6.76
N LEU A 251 14.38 2.63 7.36
CA LEU A 251 13.65 3.05 8.56
C LEU A 251 14.61 3.32 9.72
N ALA A 252 15.52 2.39 10.01
CA ALA A 252 16.51 2.55 11.08
C ALA A 252 17.39 3.80 10.88
N GLN A 253 17.78 4.10 9.64
CA GLN A 253 18.62 5.27 9.35
C GLN A 253 17.89 6.62 9.50
N VAL A 254 16.62 6.70 9.10
CA VAL A 254 15.85 7.94 9.14
C VAL A 254 15.22 8.23 10.50
N THR A 255 15.16 7.24 11.37
CA THR A 255 14.67 7.37 12.75
C THR A 255 15.79 7.34 13.81
N ALA A 256 17.05 7.12 13.40
CA ALA A 256 18.21 7.26 14.26
C ALA A 256 18.50 8.75 14.47
N GLY A 257 17.86 9.37 15.46
CA GLY A 257 18.02 10.79 15.78
C GLY A 257 18.09 11.07 17.26
#